data_35b9d771872b254b6e61e28fc78ff075
#
_entry.id   35b9d771872b254b6e61e28fc78ff075
#
_cell.length_a   1.000
_cell.length_b   1.000
_cell.length_c   1.000
_cell.angle_alpha   90.00
_cell.angle_beta   90.00
_cell.angle_gamma   90.00
#
_symmetry.space_group_name_H-M   'P 1'
#
loop_
_entity.id
_entity.type
_entity.pdbx_description
1 polymer ?
#
loop_
_entity_poly.entity_id
_entity_poly.type
_entity_poly.pdbx_seq_one_letter_code
_entity_poly.pdbx_strand_id
1 'polypeptide(L)'
;MENIEGKEEQILIRITGQDRPGLTAAVMGILARYNARILDIGQADIHSTLSLGILIRIDDMHSGQVMKELLFKAEELNVNIGFAPISDDEYESWVDHQGKNRYILTVIGRSLSAKQIAAATKIIAEQGLNIDFIRRMTGRMSIKYPERNVRACIEFSLRGTPKDRELMQSKLMHLASEQEIDFSFQRDDMYRRMRRLICFDMDSTLIQTECIDELAARAGVGDKVKAITERAMRGEIDFKESFTERVALLKGLDVSVMQDIAEHMPITEGADRLMSVLKRCGYKIAILSGGFTFFGEQLRRRYGIDYVYANELEIDENGKLTGRYVGDIVDGKRKAELLKLIAQVEQVNLAQTIAVGDGANDLPMIAEAGLGIAFHAKPRVKATAQQSINNIGLDGVLYFLGFKDSYLGEQGKL
;
A
#
# COMPACT_ATOMS: atom_id res chain seq x y z
N MET A 1 -30.24 -0.35 -54.79
CA MET A 1 -28.95 -0.93 -54.48
C MET A 1 -29.01 -1.21 -52.97
N GLU A 2 -29.35 -2.43 -52.61
CA GLU A 2 -29.26 -2.88 -51.22
C GLU A 2 -27.78 -2.86 -50.83
N ASN A 3 -27.45 -2.10 -49.80
CA ASN A 3 -26.17 -2.20 -49.12
C ASN A 3 -26.07 -3.64 -48.62
N ILE A 4 -25.28 -4.47 -49.25
CA ILE A 4 -24.81 -5.73 -48.69
C ILE A 4 -23.76 -5.27 -47.64
N GLU A 5 -24.23 -4.91 -46.44
CA GLU A 5 -23.33 -4.82 -45.30
C GLU A 5 -22.73 -6.21 -45.12
N GLY A 6 -21.44 -6.35 -45.41
CA GLY A 6 -20.71 -7.60 -45.20
C GLY A 6 -20.90 -8.04 -43.75
N LYS A 7 -21.14 -9.32 -43.53
CA LYS A 7 -21.22 -9.89 -42.21
C LYS A 7 -19.85 -9.70 -41.53
N GLU A 8 -19.81 -8.96 -40.43
CA GLU A 8 -18.58 -8.81 -39.61
C GLU A 8 -18.49 -9.93 -38.58
N GLU A 9 -17.29 -10.37 -38.30
CA GLU A 9 -17.01 -11.35 -37.24
C GLU A 9 -15.96 -10.84 -36.26
N GLN A 10 -16.05 -11.30 -35.02
CA GLN A 10 -15.07 -10.99 -33.97
C GLN A 10 -14.11 -12.16 -33.79
N ILE A 11 -12.81 -11.84 -33.78
CA ILE A 11 -11.75 -12.86 -33.65
C ILE A 11 -10.78 -12.43 -32.58
N LEU A 12 -10.61 -13.28 -31.58
CA LEU A 12 -9.54 -13.15 -30.59
C LEU A 12 -8.26 -13.80 -31.12
N ILE A 13 -7.25 -12.99 -31.37
CA ILE A 13 -5.91 -13.40 -31.76
C ILE A 13 -5.05 -13.52 -30.51
N ARG A 14 -4.41 -14.66 -30.32
CA ARG A 14 -3.48 -14.91 -29.22
C ARG A 14 -2.10 -15.23 -29.76
N ILE A 15 -1.10 -14.46 -29.36
CA ILE A 15 0.29 -14.62 -29.80
C ILE A 15 1.16 -14.84 -28.58
N THR A 16 1.98 -15.90 -28.61
CA THR A 16 2.94 -16.22 -27.54
C THR A 16 4.30 -16.57 -28.14
N GLY A 17 5.37 -16.09 -27.52
CA GLY A 17 6.72 -16.37 -27.99
C GLY A 17 7.77 -15.49 -27.32
N GLN A 18 8.97 -15.49 -27.86
CA GLN A 18 10.04 -14.63 -27.36
C GLN A 18 9.74 -13.16 -27.70
N ASP A 19 9.79 -12.29 -26.68
CA ASP A 19 9.60 -10.85 -26.87
C ASP A 19 10.76 -10.24 -27.68
N ARG A 20 10.39 -9.40 -28.65
CA ARG A 20 11.33 -8.65 -29.48
C ARG A 20 10.71 -7.39 -30.07
N PRO A 21 11.50 -6.35 -30.30
CA PRO A 21 11.02 -5.15 -30.99
C PRO A 21 10.42 -5.46 -32.36
N GLY A 22 9.28 -4.81 -32.67
CA GLY A 22 8.64 -4.88 -33.97
C GLY A 22 7.57 -5.96 -34.14
N LEU A 23 7.39 -6.90 -33.21
CA LEU A 23 6.40 -7.96 -33.28
C LEU A 23 4.98 -7.37 -33.41
N THR A 24 4.59 -6.52 -32.48
CA THR A 24 3.27 -5.86 -32.49
C THR A 24 3.07 -5.03 -33.76
N ALA A 25 4.10 -4.29 -34.21
CA ALA A 25 4.02 -3.49 -35.45
C ALA A 25 3.79 -4.37 -36.69
N ALA A 26 4.44 -5.53 -36.76
CA ALA A 26 4.26 -6.47 -37.90
C ALA A 26 2.83 -7.03 -37.94
N VAL A 27 2.28 -7.41 -36.79
CA VAL A 27 0.90 -7.90 -36.66
C VAL A 27 -0.08 -6.79 -37.01
N MET A 28 0.06 -5.60 -36.45
CA MET A 28 -0.82 -4.45 -36.73
C MET A 28 -0.74 -4.02 -38.20
N GLY A 29 0.42 -4.11 -38.82
CA GLY A 29 0.58 -3.83 -40.25
C GLY A 29 -0.23 -4.77 -41.17
N ILE A 30 -0.41 -6.02 -40.78
CA ILE A 30 -1.30 -6.96 -41.49
C ILE A 30 -2.75 -6.55 -41.25
N LEU A 31 -3.18 -6.38 -40.01
CA LEU A 31 -4.55 -6.02 -39.66
C LEU A 31 -5.01 -4.71 -40.33
N ALA A 32 -4.10 -3.73 -40.41
CA ALA A 32 -4.38 -2.44 -41.05
C ALA A 32 -4.69 -2.53 -42.55
N ARG A 33 -4.06 -3.46 -43.27
CA ARG A 33 -4.33 -3.64 -44.70
C ARG A 33 -5.76 -4.09 -45.01
N TYR A 34 -6.39 -4.74 -44.04
CA TYR A 34 -7.75 -5.26 -44.14
C TYR A 34 -8.76 -4.42 -43.35
N ASN A 35 -8.38 -3.21 -42.93
CA ASN A 35 -9.24 -2.32 -42.14
C ASN A 35 -9.85 -2.99 -40.90
N ALA A 36 -9.15 -3.97 -40.29
CA ALA A 36 -9.62 -4.63 -39.11
C ALA A 36 -9.75 -3.63 -37.93
N ARG A 37 -10.91 -3.62 -37.29
CA ARG A 37 -11.19 -2.76 -36.14
C ARG A 37 -10.71 -3.45 -34.88
N ILE A 38 -9.89 -2.76 -34.09
CA ILE A 38 -9.43 -3.25 -32.78
C ILE A 38 -10.51 -2.99 -31.74
N LEU A 39 -11.02 -4.03 -31.11
CA LEU A 39 -12.00 -3.96 -30.02
C LEU A 39 -11.30 -3.95 -28.67
N ASP A 40 -10.23 -4.76 -28.50
CA ASP A 40 -9.39 -4.78 -27.30
C ASP A 40 -7.98 -5.27 -27.61
N ILE A 41 -7.01 -4.89 -26.78
CA ILE A 41 -5.62 -5.33 -26.90
C ILE A 41 -4.97 -5.39 -25.52
N GLY A 42 -4.28 -6.48 -25.23
CA GLY A 42 -3.54 -6.66 -23.99
C GLY A 42 -2.25 -7.43 -24.19
N GLN A 43 -1.19 -6.99 -23.52
CA GLN A 43 0.13 -7.63 -23.56
C GLN A 43 0.64 -7.88 -22.15
N ALA A 44 1.22 -9.04 -21.92
CA ALA A 44 1.96 -9.38 -20.70
C ALA A 44 3.31 -9.99 -21.06
N ASP A 45 4.33 -9.70 -20.25
CA ASP A 45 5.66 -10.29 -20.35
C ASP A 45 6.07 -10.95 -19.03
N ILE A 46 6.57 -12.18 -19.15
CA ILE A 46 7.22 -12.90 -18.03
C ILE A 46 8.55 -13.42 -18.52
N HIS A 47 9.63 -12.96 -17.90
CA HIS A 47 11.00 -13.21 -18.38
C HIS A 47 11.16 -12.63 -19.79
N SER A 48 11.49 -13.45 -20.78
CA SER A 48 11.60 -13.07 -22.18
C SER A 48 10.41 -13.54 -23.04
N THR A 49 9.35 -14.01 -22.40
CA THR A 49 8.15 -14.52 -23.08
C THR A 49 7.05 -13.50 -23.09
N LEU A 50 6.61 -13.14 -24.29
CA LEU A 50 5.45 -12.30 -24.58
C LEU A 50 4.17 -13.15 -24.65
N SER A 51 3.09 -12.62 -24.10
CA SER A 51 1.72 -13.04 -24.40
C SER A 51 0.92 -11.82 -24.83
N LEU A 52 0.49 -11.78 -26.09
CA LEU A 52 -0.27 -10.68 -26.71
C LEU A 52 -1.63 -11.21 -27.12
N GLY A 53 -2.69 -10.59 -26.63
CA GLY A 53 -4.07 -10.81 -27.05
C GLY A 53 -4.58 -9.61 -27.82
N ILE A 54 -5.24 -9.83 -28.94
CA ILE A 54 -5.87 -8.79 -29.75
C ILE A 54 -7.26 -9.27 -30.14
N LEU A 55 -8.29 -8.55 -29.76
CA LEU A 55 -9.65 -8.79 -30.19
C LEU A 55 -9.97 -7.82 -31.32
N ILE A 56 -10.30 -8.39 -32.48
CA ILE A 56 -10.62 -7.61 -33.67
C ILE A 56 -12.06 -7.85 -34.13
N ARG A 57 -12.58 -6.89 -34.87
CA ARG A 57 -13.78 -7.02 -35.70
C ARG A 57 -13.40 -6.79 -37.14
N ILE A 58 -13.81 -7.69 -38.04
CA ILE A 58 -13.42 -7.69 -39.46
C ILE A 58 -14.54 -8.26 -40.31
N ASP A 59 -14.59 -7.84 -41.59
CA ASP A 59 -15.46 -8.42 -42.60
C ASP A 59 -15.12 -9.91 -42.79
N ASP A 60 -16.13 -10.79 -42.80
CA ASP A 60 -15.99 -12.23 -42.91
C ASP A 60 -15.30 -12.63 -44.22
N MET A 61 -15.47 -11.87 -45.31
CA MET A 61 -14.79 -12.08 -46.59
C MET A 61 -13.26 -11.96 -46.48
N HIS A 62 -12.74 -11.20 -45.50
CA HIS A 62 -11.31 -10.96 -45.32
C HIS A 62 -10.69 -11.78 -44.21
N SER A 63 -11.48 -12.33 -43.30
CA SER A 63 -10.99 -13.01 -42.10
C SER A 63 -10.05 -14.17 -42.41
N GLY A 64 -10.41 -15.03 -43.36
CA GLY A 64 -9.57 -16.15 -43.77
C GLY A 64 -8.21 -15.72 -44.35
N GLN A 65 -8.16 -14.62 -45.11
CA GLN A 65 -6.93 -14.11 -45.69
C GLN A 65 -6.03 -13.49 -44.60
N VAL A 66 -6.61 -12.73 -43.67
CA VAL A 66 -5.90 -12.16 -42.52
C VAL A 66 -5.30 -13.24 -41.67
N MET A 67 -6.06 -14.26 -41.28
CA MET A 67 -5.57 -15.39 -40.49
C MET A 67 -4.40 -16.09 -41.20
N LYS A 68 -4.50 -16.32 -42.51
CA LYS A 68 -3.42 -16.93 -43.30
C LYS A 68 -2.14 -16.08 -43.26
N GLU A 69 -2.24 -14.76 -43.49
CA GLU A 69 -1.07 -13.87 -43.47
C GLU A 69 -0.45 -13.79 -42.08
N LEU A 70 -1.28 -13.75 -41.04
CA LEU A 70 -0.81 -13.78 -39.66
C LEU A 70 -0.10 -15.08 -39.31
N LEU A 71 -0.56 -16.25 -39.80
CA LEU A 71 0.10 -17.54 -39.64
C LEU A 71 1.50 -17.55 -40.27
N PHE A 72 1.63 -17.08 -41.52
CA PHE A 72 2.95 -16.98 -42.17
C PHE A 72 3.88 -16.00 -41.41
N LYS A 73 3.32 -14.89 -40.97
CA LYS A 73 4.10 -13.91 -40.21
C LYS A 73 4.54 -14.44 -38.82
N ALA A 74 3.71 -15.23 -38.17
CA ALA A 74 4.04 -15.88 -36.91
C ALA A 74 5.20 -16.87 -37.06
N GLU A 75 5.18 -17.66 -38.15
CA GLU A 75 6.30 -18.57 -38.47
C GLU A 75 7.59 -17.78 -38.71
N GLU A 76 7.55 -16.73 -39.58
CA GLU A 76 8.72 -15.84 -39.81
C GLU A 76 9.26 -15.24 -38.53
N LEU A 77 8.37 -14.87 -37.61
CA LEU A 77 8.69 -14.29 -36.33
C LEU A 77 9.00 -15.33 -35.24
N ASN A 78 8.91 -16.62 -35.52
CA ASN A 78 9.10 -17.72 -34.59
C ASN A 78 8.28 -17.52 -33.29
N VAL A 79 6.98 -17.24 -33.45
CA VAL A 79 5.99 -17.13 -32.38
C VAL A 79 4.80 -18.04 -32.65
N ASN A 80 4.14 -18.48 -31.57
CA ASN A 80 2.89 -19.23 -31.70
C ASN A 80 1.72 -18.26 -31.83
N ILE A 81 0.79 -18.55 -32.75
CA ILE A 81 -0.43 -17.79 -32.91
C ILE A 81 -1.65 -18.73 -32.86
N GLY A 82 -2.72 -18.26 -32.24
CA GLY A 82 -4.00 -18.95 -32.20
C GLY A 82 -5.15 -17.98 -32.43
N PHE A 83 -6.23 -18.47 -33.06
CA PHE A 83 -7.43 -17.71 -33.31
C PHE A 83 -8.62 -18.35 -32.62
N ALA A 84 -9.50 -17.53 -32.06
CA ALA A 84 -10.78 -17.97 -31.51
C ALA A 84 -11.88 -17.01 -31.98
N PRO A 85 -12.89 -17.49 -32.71
CA PRO A 85 -14.07 -16.68 -33.02
C PRO A 85 -14.82 -16.38 -31.70
N ILE A 86 -15.36 -15.19 -31.60
CA ILE A 86 -16.18 -14.73 -30.48
C ILE A 86 -17.54 -14.35 -31.04
N SER A 87 -18.61 -14.91 -30.50
CA SER A 87 -19.97 -14.55 -30.92
C SER A 87 -20.37 -13.16 -30.42
N ASP A 88 -21.35 -12.54 -31.04
CA ASP A 88 -21.90 -11.25 -30.61
C ASP A 88 -22.40 -11.35 -29.15
N ASP A 89 -23.09 -12.43 -28.79
CA ASP A 89 -23.58 -12.64 -27.41
C ASP A 89 -22.45 -12.76 -26.37
N GLU A 90 -21.37 -13.47 -26.71
CA GLU A 90 -20.20 -13.58 -25.84
C GLU A 90 -19.51 -12.22 -25.68
N TYR A 91 -19.41 -11.44 -26.75
CA TYR A 91 -18.82 -10.11 -26.73
C TYR A 91 -19.66 -9.14 -25.88
N GLU A 92 -20.97 -9.06 -26.09
CA GLU A 92 -21.87 -8.20 -25.32
C GLU A 92 -21.89 -8.60 -23.83
N SER A 93 -21.95 -9.90 -23.54
CA SER A 93 -21.82 -10.40 -22.18
C SER A 93 -20.50 -9.97 -21.51
N TRP A 94 -19.41 -9.94 -22.26
CA TRP A 94 -18.11 -9.46 -21.75
C TRP A 94 -18.11 -7.93 -21.54
N VAL A 95 -18.75 -7.15 -22.40
CA VAL A 95 -18.93 -5.70 -22.25
C VAL A 95 -19.73 -5.37 -21.00
N ASP A 96 -20.81 -6.09 -20.74
CA ASP A 96 -21.65 -5.91 -19.53
C ASP A 96 -20.90 -6.14 -18.21
N HIS A 97 -19.77 -6.86 -18.27
CA HIS A 97 -18.91 -7.04 -17.11
C HIS A 97 -18.04 -5.83 -16.77
N GLN A 98 -17.96 -4.80 -17.64
CA GLN A 98 -17.09 -3.63 -17.43
C GLN A 98 -17.53 -2.73 -16.27
N GLY A 99 -18.82 -2.65 -15.97
CA GLY A 99 -19.39 -1.82 -14.90
C GLY A 99 -19.25 -2.37 -13.47
N LYS A 100 -18.61 -3.54 -13.27
CA LYS A 100 -18.48 -4.17 -11.95
C LYS A 100 -17.45 -3.45 -11.07
N ASN A 101 -17.67 -3.54 -9.75
CA ASN A 101 -16.72 -3.02 -8.77
C ASN A 101 -15.33 -3.64 -8.96
N ARG A 102 -14.31 -2.82 -8.76
CA ARG A 102 -12.91 -3.24 -8.84
C ARG A 102 -12.22 -3.05 -7.50
N TYR A 103 -11.37 -4.00 -7.17
CA TYR A 103 -10.55 -3.99 -5.96
C TYR A 103 -9.11 -4.36 -6.27
N ILE A 104 -8.23 -3.93 -5.40
CA ILE A 104 -6.83 -4.32 -5.41
C ILE A 104 -6.52 -5.07 -4.11
N LEU A 105 -6.02 -6.29 -4.26
CA LEU A 105 -5.37 -7.00 -3.16
C LEU A 105 -3.86 -6.95 -3.38
N THR A 106 -3.16 -6.31 -2.46
CA THR A 106 -1.70 -6.31 -2.41
C THR A 106 -1.26 -7.31 -1.36
N VAL A 107 -0.40 -8.25 -1.73
CA VAL A 107 0.23 -9.24 -0.82
C VAL A 107 1.72 -8.96 -0.78
N ILE A 108 2.27 -8.80 0.43
CA ILE A 108 3.68 -8.45 0.63
C ILE A 108 4.27 -9.24 1.80
N GLY A 109 5.54 -9.57 1.70
CA GLY A 109 6.31 -10.23 2.75
C GLY A 109 7.80 -10.20 2.46
N ARG A 110 8.61 -10.80 3.33
CA ARG A 110 10.07 -10.95 3.08
C ARG A 110 10.32 -11.82 1.84
N SER A 111 9.47 -12.82 1.63
CA SER A 111 9.41 -13.64 0.42
C SER A 111 7.95 -14.05 0.17
N LEU A 112 7.63 -14.49 -1.03
CA LEU A 112 6.31 -15.02 -1.36
C LEU A 112 6.46 -16.42 -1.98
N SER A 113 5.79 -17.38 -1.34
CA SER A 113 5.74 -18.77 -1.77
C SER A 113 4.43 -19.09 -2.51
N ALA A 114 4.42 -20.19 -3.27
CA ALA A 114 3.20 -20.69 -3.90
C ALA A 114 2.09 -21.00 -2.87
N LYS A 115 2.46 -21.47 -1.65
CA LYS A 115 1.50 -21.75 -0.57
C LYS A 115 0.75 -20.49 -0.14
N GLN A 116 1.46 -19.37 0.04
CA GLN A 116 0.87 -18.09 0.44
C GLN A 116 -0.05 -17.53 -0.65
N ILE A 117 0.40 -17.60 -1.92
CA ILE A 117 -0.41 -17.14 -3.07
C ILE A 117 -1.66 -18.02 -3.24
N ALA A 118 -1.53 -19.36 -3.11
CA ALA A 118 -2.66 -20.27 -3.21
C ALA A 118 -3.72 -19.99 -2.12
N ALA A 119 -3.29 -19.72 -0.89
CA ALA A 119 -4.20 -19.39 0.20
C ALA A 119 -4.93 -18.06 -0.05
N ALA A 120 -4.22 -17.01 -0.50
CA ALA A 120 -4.82 -15.72 -0.83
C ALA A 120 -5.82 -15.85 -2.00
N THR A 121 -5.46 -16.53 -3.08
CA THR A 121 -6.33 -16.72 -4.25
C THR A 121 -7.55 -17.60 -3.95
N LYS A 122 -7.44 -18.55 -3.03
CA LYS A 122 -8.57 -19.32 -2.54
C LYS A 122 -9.60 -18.43 -1.84
N ILE A 123 -9.17 -17.52 -0.97
CA ILE A 123 -10.06 -16.56 -0.31
C ILE A 123 -10.78 -15.68 -1.34
N ILE A 124 -10.05 -15.18 -2.37
CA ILE A 124 -10.62 -14.40 -3.48
C ILE A 124 -11.74 -15.20 -4.18
N ALA A 125 -11.45 -16.44 -4.55
CA ALA A 125 -12.40 -17.30 -5.27
C ALA A 125 -13.65 -17.62 -4.43
N GLU A 126 -13.50 -17.91 -3.14
CA GLU A 126 -14.61 -18.15 -2.20
C GLU A 126 -15.56 -16.96 -2.12
N GLN A 127 -15.04 -15.75 -2.27
CA GLN A 127 -15.81 -14.51 -2.29
C GLN A 127 -16.43 -14.17 -3.65
N GLY A 128 -16.23 -15.01 -4.65
CA GLY A 128 -16.80 -14.83 -6.00
C GLY A 128 -16.14 -13.69 -6.79
N LEU A 129 -14.92 -13.31 -6.42
CA LEU A 129 -14.14 -12.30 -7.14
C LEU A 129 -13.31 -12.95 -8.25
N ASN A 130 -13.25 -12.30 -9.41
CA ASN A 130 -12.36 -12.67 -10.51
C ASN A 130 -11.03 -11.93 -10.40
N ILE A 131 -9.94 -12.60 -10.76
CA ILE A 131 -8.61 -11.99 -10.88
C ILE A 131 -8.41 -11.60 -12.34
N ASP A 132 -8.37 -10.29 -12.61
CA ASP A 132 -8.15 -9.76 -13.96
C ASP A 132 -6.65 -9.63 -14.30
N PHE A 133 -5.84 -9.17 -13.33
CA PHE A 133 -4.40 -9.00 -13.49
C PHE A 133 -3.65 -9.40 -12.23
N ILE A 134 -2.43 -9.92 -12.43
CA ILE A 134 -1.46 -10.16 -11.38
C ILE A 134 -0.17 -9.45 -11.76
N ARG A 135 0.35 -8.61 -10.85
CA ARG A 135 1.58 -7.85 -11.08
C ARG A 135 2.54 -7.99 -9.93
N ARG A 136 3.80 -8.22 -10.25
CA ARG A 136 4.88 -8.05 -9.27
C ARG A 136 5.20 -6.56 -9.13
N MET A 137 5.26 -6.06 -7.89
CA MET A 137 5.52 -4.66 -7.57
C MET A 137 6.99 -4.42 -7.21
N THR A 138 7.64 -5.41 -6.62
CA THR A 138 9.07 -5.38 -6.27
C THR A 138 9.95 -5.76 -7.45
N GLY A 139 11.22 -5.35 -7.40
CA GLY A 139 12.26 -5.77 -8.33
C GLY A 139 12.38 -7.30 -8.41
N ARG A 140 13.02 -7.80 -9.46
CA ARG A 140 13.29 -9.24 -9.63
C ARG A 140 14.35 -9.70 -8.65
N MET A 141 14.13 -10.85 -8.03
CA MET A 141 15.09 -11.41 -7.06
C MET A 141 16.32 -11.97 -7.77
N SER A 142 17.52 -11.65 -7.25
CA SER A 142 18.74 -12.30 -7.67
C SER A 142 18.82 -13.71 -7.04
N ILE A 143 19.04 -14.72 -7.86
CA ILE A 143 19.28 -16.08 -7.37
C ILE A 143 20.68 -16.21 -6.75
N LYS A 144 21.64 -15.39 -7.22
CA LYS A 144 23.03 -15.39 -6.73
C LYS A 144 23.20 -14.63 -5.41
N TYR A 145 22.37 -13.61 -5.19
CA TYR A 145 22.45 -12.72 -4.02
C TYR A 145 21.06 -12.53 -3.41
N PRO A 146 20.46 -13.59 -2.86
CA PRO A 146 19.09 -13.55 -2.35
C PRO A 146 18.91 -12.56 -1.19
N GLU A 147 19.97 -12.31 -0.42
CA GLU A 147 20.01 -11.38 0.71
C GLU A 147 19.79 -9.91 0.32
N ARG A 148 19.98 -9.57 -0.97
CA ARG A 148 19.73 -8.20 -1.47
C ARG A 148 18.26 -7.85 -1.63
N ASN A 149 17.38 -8.86 -1.62
CA ASN A 149 15.95 -8.70 -1.80
C ASN A 149 15.23 -9.04 -0.50
N VAL A 150 15.02 -8.03 0.34
CA VAL A 150 14.39 -8.17 1.66
C VAL A 150 12.86 -8.16 1.61
N ARG A 151 12.26 -8.10 0.40
CA ARG A 151 10.80 -8.06 0.24
C ARG A 151 10.33 -8.57 -1.12
N ALA A 152 9.15 -9.13 -1.14
CA ALA A 152 8.42 -9.54 -2.33
C ALA A 152 6.99 -9.03 -2.25
N CYS A 153 6.49 -8.38 -3.30
CA CYS A 153 5.14 -7.84 -3.35
C CYS A 153 4.47 -8.18 -4.67
N ILE A 154 3.23 -8.68 -4.57
CA ILE A 154 2.35 -8.98 -5.70
C ILE A 154 1.03 -8.24 -5.51
N GLU A 155 0.55 -7.62 -6.56
CA GLU A 155 -0.74 -6.96 -6.63
C GLU A 155 -1.68 -7.75 -7.53
N PHE A 156 -2.89 -8.01 -7.04
CA PHE A 156 -4.00 -8.62 -7.77
C PHE A 156 -5.06 -7.57 -8.06
N SER A 157 -5.40 -7.37 -9.32
CA SER A 157 -6.59 -6.60 -9.71
C SER A 157 -7.78 -7.53 -9.75
N LEU A 158 -8.81 -7.21 -8.97
CA LEU A 158 -9.97 -8.04 -8.74
C LEU A 158 -11.24 -7.35 -9.26
N ARG A 159 -12.13 -8.15 -9.84
CA ARG A 159 -13.42 -7.68 -10.36
C ARG A 159 -14.57 -8.42 -9.70
N GLY A 160 -15.62 -7.70 -9.35
CA GLY A 160 -16.83 -8.22 -8.73
C GLY A 160 -17.13 -7.51 -7.40
N THR A 161 -18.09 -8.06 -6.64
CA THR A 161 -18.42 -7.61 -5.28
C THR A 161 -18.23 -8.79 -4.36
N PRO A 162 -17.43 -8.67 -3.28
CA PRO A 162 -17.27 -9.75 -2.31
C PRO A 162 -18.62 -10.17 -1.74
N LYS A 163 -18.87 -11.47 -1.60
CA LYS A 163 -20.10 -12.01 -0.98
C LYS A 163 -20.24 -11.54 0.47
N ASP A 164 -19.14 -11.55 1.20
CA ASP A 164 -19.03 -11.10 2.57
C ASP A 164 -17.65 -10.46 2.78
N ARG A 165 -17.62 -9.12 2.80
CA ARG A 165 -16.38 -8.35 2.93
C ARG A 165 -15.71 -8.51 4.29
N GLU A 166 -16.50 -8.58 5.35
CA GLU A 166 -15.97 -8.72 6.73
C GLU A 166 -15.35 -10.09 6.93
N LEU A 167 -16.02 -11.15 6.49
CA LEU A 167 -15.48 -12.50 6.51
C LEU A 167 -14.21 -12.62 5.66
N MET A 168 -14.19 -12.01 4.46
CA MET A 168 -13.00 -11.98 3.62
C MET A 168 -11.83 -11.32 4.36
N GLN A 169 -12.06 -10.18 4.96
CA GLN A 169 -11.05 -9.45 5.71
C GLN A 169 -10.52 -10.25 6.90
N SER A 170 -11.42 -10.87 7.67
CA SER A 170 -11.04 -11.73 8.79
C SER A 170 -10.17 -12.91 8.33
N LYS A 171 -10.51 -13.57 7.22
CA LYS A 171 -9.71 -14.67 6.64
C LYS A 171 -8.34 -14.20 6.18
N LEU A 172 -8.27 -13.01 5.55
CA LEU A 172 -7.00 -12.42 5.13
C LEU A 172 -6.12 -12.07 6.34
N MET A 173 -6.70 -11.51 7.42
CA MET A 173 -5.98 -11.21 8.67
C MET A 173 -5.43 -12.48 9.33
N HIS A 174 -6.21 -13.55 9.34
CA HIS A 174 -5.76 -14.85 9.84
C HIS A 174 -4.60 -15.40 9.01
N LEU A 175 -4.74 -15.37 7.69
CA LEU A 175 -3.69 -15.77 6.76
C LEU A 175 -2.40 -14.96 6.96
N ALA A 176 -2.50 -13.63 7.18
CA ALA A 176 -1.35 -12.77 7.45
C ALA A 176 -0.56 -13.24 8.68
N SER A 177 -1.28 -13.54 9.75
CA SER A 177 -0.68 -13.98 11.00
C SER A 177 -0.04 -15.36 10.90
N GLU A 178 -0.68 -16.31 10.17
CA GLU A 178 -0.17 -17.68 10.04
C GLU A 178 0.99 -17.83 9.07
N GLN A 179 1.03 -16.99 8.01
CA GLN A 179 1.97 -17.15 6.91
C GLN A 179 3.03 -16.06 6.85
N GLU A 180 3.11 -15.19 7.87
CA GLU A 180 4.08 -14.09 7.97
C GLU A 180 4.11 -13.20 6.71
N ILE A 181 2.91 -12.86 6.22
CA ILE A 181 2.71 -11.92 5.12
C ILE A 181 1.81 -10.77 5.57
N ASP A 182 1.91 -9.66 4.86
CA ASP A 182 1.02 -8.52 5.03
C ASP A 182 0.16 -8.34 3.77
N PHE A 183 -1.00 -7.72 3.93
CA PHE A 183 -1.85 -7.43 2.77
C PHE A 183 -2.67 -6.16 2.96
N SER A 184 -3.10 -5.65 1.82
CA SER A 184 -4.03 -4.54 1.72
C SER A 184 -5.12 -4.89 0.73
N PHE A 185 -6.39 -4.77 1.14
CA PHE A 185 -7.54 -4.91 0.28
C PHE A 185 -8.25 -3.57 0.15
N GLN A 186 -8.14 -2.94 -1.02
CA GLN A 186 -8.64 -1.60 -1.29
C GLN A 186 -9.58 -1.60 -2.48
N ARG A 187 -10.53 -0.66 -2.52
CA ARG A 187 -11.27 -0.36 -3.73
C ARG A 187 -10.33 0.28 -4.75
N ASP A 188 -10.40 -0.14 -6.01
CA ASP A 188 -9.64 0.48 -7.11
C ASP A 188 -10.45 1.65 -7.67
N ASP A 189 -10.34 2.78 -7.01
CA ASP A 189 -10.96 4.03 -7.40
C ASP A 189 -9.91 5.12 -7.70
N MET A 190 -10.38 6.28 -8.13
CA MET A 190 -9.51 7.41 -8.45
C MET A 190 -8.66 7.87 -7.26
N TYR A 191 -9.18 7.78 -6.04
CA TYR A 191 -8.49 8.28 -4.85
C TYR A 191 -7.31 7.41 -4.43
N ARG A 192 -7.31 6.10 -4.75
CA ARG A 192 -6.21 5.21 -4.41
C ARG A 192 -4.85 5.72 -4.91
N ARG A 193 -4.81 6.30 -6.11
CA ARG A 193 -3.57 6.81 -6.73
C ARG A 193 -3.35 8.31 -6.53
N MET A 194 -4.30 9.00 -5.91
CA MET A 194 -4.29 10.45 -5.73
C MET A 194 -4.18 10.86 -4.26
N ARG A 195 -3.57 10.03 -3.44
CA ARG A 195 -3.33 10.35 -2.04
C ARG A 195 -2.32 11.49 -1.94
N ARG A 196 -2.50 12.38 -0.94
CA ARG A 196 -1.74 13.63 -0.83
C ARG A 196 -1.24 13.93 0.57
N LEU A 197 -1.89 13.41 1.60
CA LEU A 197 -1.56 13.64 3.00
C LEU A 197 -1.34 12.30 3.70
N ILE A 198 -0.24 12.19 4.45
CA ILE A 198 0.03 11.05 5.31
C ILE A 198 0.32 11.52 6.73
N CYS A 199 -0.38 10.94 7.69
CA CYS A 199 -0.22 11.18 9.11
C CYS A 199 0.34 9.93 9.79
N PHE A 200 1.40 10.09 10.55
CA PHE A 200 2.06 9.03 11.30
C PHE A 200 1.88 9.24 12.80
N ASP A 201 1.72 8.17 13.55
CA ASP A 201 2.18 8.18 14.93
C ASP A 201 3.71 8.20 14.94
N MET A 202 4.31 8.56 16.07
CA MET A 202 5.75 8.66 16.24
C MET A 202 6.31 7.43 16.94
N ASP A 203 5.93 7.25 18.20
CA ASP A 203 6.43 6.20 19.07
C ASP A 203 5.97 4.84 18.56
N SER A 204 6.84 3.85 18.53
CA SER A 204 6.60 2.50 18.00
C SER A 204 6.14 2.46 16.51
N THR A 205 6.11 3.62 15.82
CA THR A 205 5.75 3.75 14.39
C THR A 205 6.91 4.30 13.56
N LEU A 206 7.29 5.58 13.69
CA LEU A 206 8.45 6.17 13.02
C LEU A 206 9.76 5.82 13.70
N ILE A 207 9.72 5.64 15.02
CA ILE A 207 10.83 5.19 15.86
C ILE A 207 10.44 3.89 16.56
N GLN A 208 11.45 3.09 16.93
CA GLN A 208 11.23 1.75 17.52
C GLN A 208 11.10 1.76 19.03
N THR A 209 10.96 2.94 19.66
CA THR A 209 10.89 3.13 21.10
C THR A 209 9.71 4.01 21.50
N GLU A 210 9.37 3.96 22.79
CA GLU A 210 8.45 4.89 23.44
C GLU A 210 9.29 5.98 24.12
N CYS A 211 9.18 7.23 23.69
CA CYS A 211 9.99 8.34 24.23
C CYS A 211 9.82 8.52 25.74
N ILE A 212 8.62 8.30 26.26
CA ILE A 212 8.37 8.42 27.70
C ILE A 212 9.10 7.34 28.51
N ASP A 213 9.23 6.12 27.97
CA ASP A 213 9.94 5.03 28.62
C ASP A 213 11.45 5.27 28.64
N GLU A 214 12.00 5.83 27.57
CA GLU A 214 13.41 6.24 27.51
C GLU A 214 13.72 7.34 28.53
N LEU A 215 12.86 8.36 28.64
CA LEU A 215 13.00 9.42 29.64
C LEU A 215 12.90 8.87 31.06
N ALA A 216 11.94 7.97 31.30
CA ALA A 216 11.74 7.34 32.59
C ALA A 216 12.94 6.48 33.03
N ALA A 217 13.54 5.74 32.07
CA ALA A 217 14.75 4.97 32.33
C ALA A 217 15.91 5.87 32.78
N ARG A 218 16.13 7.00 32.07
CA ARG A 218 17.17 7.98 32.42
C ARG A 218 16.88 8.72 33.75
N ALA A 219 15.60 8.89 34.10
CA ALA A 219 15.18 9.46 35.39
C ALA A 219 15.20 8.43 36.52
N GLY A 220 15.46 7.14 36.28
CA GLY A 220 15.43 6.08 37.27
C GLY A 220 14.02 5.74 37.81
N VAL A 221 12.98 6.05 37.02
CA VAL A 221 11.56 5.84 37.38
C VAL A 221 10.84 4.87 36.45
N GLY A 222 11.56 4.12 35.63
CA GLY A 222 11.01 3.23 34.61
C GLY A 222 9.94 2.25 35.11
N ASP A 223 10.20 1.56 36.24
CA ASP A 223 9.25 0.62 36.84
C ASP A 223 7.92 1.30 37.23
N LYS A 224 7.99 2.55 37.74
CA LYS A 224 6.78 3.32 38.10
C LYS A 224 5.98 3.71 36.85
N VAL A 225 6.65 4.17 35.82
CA VAL A 225 6.00 4.53 34.55
C VAL A 225 5.35 3.29 33.91
N LYS A 226 6.03 2.15 33.92
CA LYS A 226 5.49 0.88 33.43
C LYS A 226 4.24 0.45 34.21
N ALA A 227 4.23 0.55 35.53
CA ALA A 227 3.06 0.23 36.33
C ALA A 227 1.85 1.11 36.00
N ILE A 228 2.04 2.41 35.76
CA ILE A 228 0.97 3.34 35.32
C ILE A 228 0.46 2.95 33.94
N THR A 229 1.36 2.64 33.01
CA THR A 229 1.00 2.18 31.64
C THR A 229 0.16 0.90 31.70
N GLU A 230 0.50 -0.06 32.55
CA GLU A 230 -0.28 -1.29 32.72
C GLU A 230 -1.68 -1.02 33.28
N ARG A 231 -1.83 -0.09 34.24
CA ARG A 231 -3.14 0.36 34.76
C ARG A 231 -4.00 0.94 33.63
N ALA A 232 -3.43 1.80 32.78
CA ALA A 232 -4.13 2.36 31.64
C ALA A 232 -4.54 1.27 30.63
N MET A 233 -3.66 0.30 30.34
CA MET A 233 -3.97 -0.82 29.44
C MET A 233 -5.10 -1.72 29.97
N ARG A 234 -5.26 -1.85 31.30
CA ARG A 234 -6.38 -2.55 31.93
C ARG A 234 -7.67 -1.71 31.98
N GLY A 235 -7.60 -0.42 31.58
CA GLY A 235 -8.73 0.49 31.62
C GLY A 235 -9.07 1.03 33.02
N GLU A 236 -8.14 0.95 33.98
CA GLU A 236 -8.31 1.46 35.34
C GLU A 236 -8.22 2.99 35.39
N ILE A 237 -7.45 3.57 34.49
CA ILE A 237 -7.27 5.02 34.30
C ILE A 237 -7.34 5.36 32.82
N ASP A 238 -7.76 6.57 32.48
CA ASP A 238 -7.81 7.03 31.11
C ASP A 238 -6.43 7.48 30.57
N PHE A 239 -6.36 7.81 29.28
CA PHE A 239 -5.11 8.24 28.65
C PHE A 239 -4.56 9.53 29.29
N LYS A 240 -5.42 10.50 29.62
CA LYS A 240 -5.01 11.80 30.15
C LYS A 240 -4.49 11.67 31.58
N GLU A 241 -5.17 10.88 32.39
CA GLU A 241 -4.71 10.54 33.75
C GLU A 241 -3.37 9.84 33.70
N SER A 242 -3.25 8.79 32.90
CA SER A 242 -2.01 8.04 32.73
C SER A 242 -0.87 8.92 32.21
N PHE A 243 -1.12 9.78 31.23
CA PHE A 243 -0.12 10.71 30.68
C PHE A 243 0.37 11.68 31.77
N THR A 244 -0.56 12.28 32.51
CA THR A 244 -0.25 13.23 33.57
C THR A 244 0.57 12.60 34.71
N GLU A 245 0.17 11.40 35.19
CA GLU A 245 0.92 10.67 36.23
C GLU A 245 2.34 10.33 35.77
N ARG A 246 2.51 9.87 34.52
CA ARG A 246 3.82 9.51 33.97
C ARG A 246 4.74 10.72 33.79
N VAL A 247 4.20 11.84 33.26
CA VAL A 247 4.97 13.08 33.08
C VAL A 247 5.41 13.66 34.43
N ALA A 248 4.57 13.58 35.45
CA ALA A 248 4.91 14.07 36.80
C ALA A 248 6.15 13.37 37.39
N LEU A 249 6.38 12.11 37.04
CA LEU A 249 7.57 11.34 37.50
C LEU A 249 8.88 11.82 36.84
N LEU A 250 8.82 12.57 35.72
CA LEU A 250 10.01 13.10 35.05
C LEU A 250 10.53 14.41 35.67
N LYS A 251 9.89 14.91 36.73
CA LYS A 251 10.28 16.17 37.38
C LYS A 251 11.75 16.16 37.78
N GLY A 252 12.46 17.24 37.41
CA GLY A 252 13.88 17.44 37.73
C GLY A 252 14.85 16.81 36.73
N LEU A 253 14.37 16.08 35.71
CA LEU A 253 15.22 15.55 34.66
C LEU A 253 15.77 16.71 33.80
N ASP A 254 17.05 16.68 33.50
CA ASP A 254 17.72 17.69 32.70
C ASP A 254 17.35 17.56 31.22
N VAL A 255 17.09 18.67 30.55
CA VAL A 255 16.67 18.69 29.14
C VAL A 255 17.76 18.13 28.20
N SER A 256 19.03 18.12 28.60
CA SER A 256 20.11 17.52 27.81
C SER A 256 19.91 16.01 27.58
N VAL A 257 19.20 15.34 28.49
CA VAL A 257 18.82 13.93 28.33
C VAL A 257 17.91 13.73 27.11
N MET A 258 17.01 14.69 26.86
CA MET A 258 16.14 14.62 25.67
C MET A 258 16.96 14.70 24.38
N GLN A 259 18.02 15.53 24.38
CA GLN A 259 18.91 15.65 23.23
C GLN A 259 19.69 14.34 22.99
N ASP A 260 20.25 13.74 24.05
CA ASP A 260 20.96 12.46 23.95
C ASP A 260 20.06 11.34 23.43
N ILE A 261 18.82 11.24 23.92
CA ILE A 261 17.84 10.27 23.42
C ILE A 261 17.54 10.54 21.94
N ALA A 262 17.32 11.79 21.55
CA ALA A 262 16.97 12.15 20.16
C ALA A 262 18.08 11.80 19.16
N GLU A 263 19.35 11.94 19.55
CA GLU A 263 20.51 11.58 18.72
C GLU A 263 20.66 10.08 18.49
N HIS A 264 20.17 9.28 19.43
CA HIS A 264 20.30 7.81 19.41
C HIS A 264 18.99 7.07 19.15
N MET A 265 17.89 7.78 18.84
CA MET A 265 16.60 7.15 18.56
C MET A 265 16.69 6.14 17.41
N PRO A 266 16.33 4.87 17.64
CA PRO A 266 16.31 3.87 16.59
C PRO A 266 15.17 4.15 15.60
N ILE A 267 15.51 4.47 14.38
CA ILE A 267 14.55 4.72 13.31
C ILE A 267 13.97 3.39 12.82
N THR A 268 12.67 3.38 12.56
CA THR A 268 11.97 2.20 12.06
C THR A 268 12.48 1.81 10.67
N GLU A 269 12.65 0.49 10.45
CA GLU A 269 13.06 -0.07 9.16
C GLU A 269 12.20 0.51 8.02
N GLY A 270 12.85 0.98 6.95
CA GLY A 270 12.17 1.51 5.77
C GLY A 270 11.67 2.95 5.87
N ALA A 271 11.76 3.61 7.04
CA ALA A 271 11.33 4.99 7.19
C ALA A 271 12.10 5.96 6.29
N ASP A 272 13.42 5.85 6.20
CA ASP A 272 14.25 6.73 5.35
C ASP A 272 13.81 6.63 3.88
N ARG A 273 13.57 5.41 3.37
CA ARG A 273 13.09 5.17 2.01
C ARG A 273 11.69 5.75 1.80
N LEU A 274 10.77 5.46 2.72
CA LEU A 274 9.39 5.94 2.64
C LEU A 274 9.36 7.46 2.59
N MET A 275 10.02 8.15 3.52
CA MET A 275 10.04 9.61 3.60
C MET A 275 10.65 10.25 2.35
N SER A 276 11.77 9.70 1.83
CA SER A 276 12.38 10.17 0.59
C SER A 276 11.43 10.10 -0.60
N VAL A 277 10.71 8.98 -0.76
CA VAL A 277 9.76 8.81 -1.87
C VAL A 277 8.56 9.74 -1.71
N LEU A 278 7.97 9.81 -0.51
CA LEU A 278 6.80 10.66 -0.24
C LEU A 278 7.11 12.15 -0.53
N LYS A 279 8.26 12.65 -0.09
CA LYS A 279 8.69 14.03 -0.36
C LYS A 279 8.89 14.29 -1.85
N ARG A 280 9.56 13.38 -2.58
CA ARG A 280 9.72 13.50 -4.04
C ARG A 280 8.38 13.51 -4.79
N CYS A 281 7.39 12.78 -4.27
CA CYS A 281 6.05 12.73 -4.84
C CYS A 281 5.12 13.87 -4.38
N GLY A 282 5.63 14.82 -3.57
CA GLY A 282 4.89 15.99 -3.13
C GLY A 282 3.81 15.70 -2.08
N TYR A 283 3.95 14.61 -1.32
CA TYR A 283 3.05 14.35 -0.19
C TYR A 283 3.29 15.35 0.93
N LYS A 284 2.20 15.76 1.57
CA LYS A 284 2.23 16.41 2.88
C LYS A 284 2.38 15.34 3.95
N ILE A 285 3.29 15.55 4.87
CA ILE A 285 3.62 14.58 5.92
C ILE A 285 3.39 15.20 7.27
N ALA A 286 2.64 14.51 8.14
CA ALA A 286 2.36 14.95 9.50
C ALA A 286 2.76 13.88 10.52
N ILE A 287 3.24 14.31 11.68
CA ILE A 287 3.33 13.52 12.90
C ILE A 287 2.18 13.94 13.82
N LEU A 288 1.37 12.97 14.25
CA LEU A 288 0.27 13.14 15.21
C LEU A 288 0.52 12.15 16.36
N SER A 289 1.15 12.61 17.45
CA SER A 289 1.68 11.70 18.47
C SER A 289 1.20 12.04 19.87
N GLY A 290 0.94 10.99 20.67
CA GLY A 290 0.79 11.08 22.12
C GLY A 290 2.10 11.27 22.88
N GLY A 291 3.25 11.19 22.16
CA GLY A 291 4.58 11.47 22.70
C GLY A 291 4.89 12.97 22.79
N PHE A 292 6.15 13.36 22.61
CA PHE A 292 6.59 14.72 22.90
C PHE A 292 7.06 15.47 21.67
N THR A 293 6.68 16.76 21.60
CA THR A 293 7.01 17.69 20.51
C THR A 293 8.50 17.77 20.23
N PHE A 294 9.33 17.73 21.25
CA PHE A 294 10.79 17.78 21.11
C PHE A 294 11.32 16.71 20.12
N PHE A 295 10.89 15.46 20.29
CA PHE A 295 11.31 14.36 19.41
C PHE A 295 10.69 14.44 18.02
N GLY A 296 9.44 14.87 17.94
CA GLY A 296 8.77 15.13 16.66
C GLY A 296 9.47 16.20 15.82
N GLU A 297 9.96 17.27 16.45
CA GLU A 297 10.73 18.33 15.79
C GLU A 297 12.12 17.85 15.29
N GLN A 298 12.75 16.89 15.99
CA GLN A 298 13.99 16.27 15.48
C GLN A 298 13.70 15.44 14.21
N LEU A 299 12.63 14.66 14.21
CA LEU A 299 12.19 13.92 13.01
C LEU A 299 11.78 14.87 11.87
N ARG A 300 11.12 15.99 12.20
CA ARG A 300 10.80 17.05 11.25
C ARG A 300 12.03 17.59 10.54
N ARG A 301 13.08 17.91 11.30
CA ARG A 301 14.36 18.38 10.72
C ARG A 301 15.02 17.33 9.86
N ARG A 302 14.99 16.05 10.28
CA ARG A 302 15.59 14.95 9.55
C ARG A 302 14.90 14.68 8.20
N TYR A 303 13.56 14.69 8.16
CA TYR A 303 12.76 14.24 7.02
C TYR A 303 12.03 15.35 6.26
N GLY A 304 12.09 16.59 6.75
CA GLY A 304 11.35 17.70 6.16
C GLY A 304 9.83 17.53 6.32
N ILE A 305 9.37 17.04 7.49
CA ILE A 305 7.96 16.83 7.80
C ILE A 305 7.24 18.18 7.86
N ASP A 306 6.02 18.26 7.32
CA ASP A 306 5.28 19.51 7.19
C ASP A 306 4.60 19.91 8.50
N TYR A 307 4.04 18.95 9.26
CA TYR A 307 3.29 19.19 10.49
C TYR A 307 3.75 18.27 11.62
N VAL A 308 3.88 18.82 12.83
CA VAL A 308 4.14 18.05 14.04
C VAL A 308 3.16 18.52 15.12
N TYR A 309 2.34 17.59 15.62
CA TYR A 309 1.45 17.78 16.74
C TYR A 309 1.69 16.68 17.76
N ALA A 310 2.22 17.07 18.89
CA ALA A 310 2.53 16.19 20.04
C ALA A 310 2.44 17.00 21.32
N ASN A 311 2.70 16.38 22.48
CA ASN A 311 2.59 17.05 23.76
C ASN A 311 3.88 17.79 24.10
N GLU A 312 3.77 18.98 24.63
CA GLU A 312 4.89 19.81 25.02
C GLU A 312 5.19 19.65 26.51
N LEU A 313 6.44 19.28 26.86
CA LEU A 313 6.88 19.23 28.24
C LEU A 313 7.25 20.62 28.72
N GLU A 314 6.82 20.97 29.95
CA GLU A 314 7.20 22.24 30.57
C GLU A 314 8.61 22.13 31.12
N ILE A 315 9.46 23.12 30.79
CA ILE A 315 10.87 23.21 31.19
C ILE A 315 11.03 24.46 32.06
N ASP A 316 11.72 24.36 33.18
CA ASP A 316 12.02 25.49 34.07
C ASP A 316 13.22 26.33 33.58
N GLU A 317 13.47 27.45 34.25
CA GLU A 317 14.57 28.38 33.94
C GLU A 317 15.96 27.74 34.04
N ASN A 318 16.09 26.62 34.73
CA ASN A 318 17.34 25.88 34.94
C ASN A 318 17.51 24.74 33.91
N GLY A 319 16.64 24.64 32.90
CA GLY A 319 16.68 23.61 31.88
C GLY A 319 16.25 22.23 32.38
N LYS A 320 15.37 22.17 33.41
CA LYS A 320 14.84 20.91 33.92
C LYS A 320 13.37 20.77 33.71
N LEU A 321 12.91 19.53 33.49
CA LEU A 321 11.49 19.22 33.38
C LEU A 321 10.79 19.53 34.71
N THR A 322 9.67 20.25 34.66
CA THR A 322 8.86 20.57 35.85
C THR A 322 7.98 19.42 36.31
N GLY A 323 7.82 18.37 35.47
CA GLY A 323 6.84 17.30 35.64
C GLY A 323 5.43 17.69 35.19
N ARG A 324 5.32 18.76 34.40
CA ARG A 324 4.07 19.23 33.80
C ARG A 324 4.20 19.33 32.27
N TYR A 325 3.09 19.51 31.61
CA TYR A 325 3.00 19.73 30.17
C TYR A 325 2.25 21.02 29.87
N VAL A 326 2.39 21.53 28.65
CA VAL A 326 1.77 22.76 28.17
C VAL A 326 0.67 22.43 27.14
N GLY A 327 -0.47 23.10 27.27
CA GLY A 327 -1.58 22.98 26.32
C GLY A 327 -2.43 21.72 26.45
N ASP A 328 -3.18 21.39 25.40
CA ASP A 328 -4.08 20.25 25.35
C ASP A 328 -3.33 18.97 24.98
N ILE A 329 -3.72 17.87 25.62
CA ILE A 329 -3.13 16.55 25.36
C ILE A 329 -3.58 16.04 23.99
N VAL A 330 -2.63 15.55 23.20
CA VAL A 330 -2.88 14.86 21.93
C VAL A 330 -3.21 13.39 22.20
N ASP A 331 -4.49 13.13 22.42
CA ASP A 331 -5.07 11.80 22.56
C ASP A 331 -5.57 11.25 21.21
N GLY A 332 -6.18 10.06 21.23
CA GLY A 332 -6.67 9.43 20.00
C GLY A 332 -7.75 10.22 19.27
N LYS A 333 -8.66 10.87 20.01
CA LYS A 333 -9.68 11.74 19.43
C LYS A 333 -9.02 12.96 18.78
N ARG A 334 -8.07 13.56 19.48
CA ARG A 334 -7.34 14.73 18.97
C ARG A 334 -6.52 14.40 17.72
N LYS A 335 -5.93 13.22 17.62
CA LYS A 335 -5.25 12.76 16.38
C LYS A 335 -6.21 12.75 15.19
N ALA A 336 -7.43 12.22 15.36
CA ALA A 336 -8.44 12.19 14.29
C ALA A 336 -8.91 13.62 13.90
N GLU A 337 -9.10 14.50 14.87
CA GLU A 337 -9.45 15.90 14.64
C GLU A 337 -8.34 16.65 13.87
N LEU A 338 -7.08 16.43 14.25
CA LEU A 338 -5.91 17.03 13.60
C LEU A 338 -5.74 16.53 12.17
N LEU A 339 -5.95 15.23 11.89
CA LEU A 339 -5.96 14.71 10.53
C LEU A 339 -6.98 15.45 9.66
N LYS A 340 -8.22 15.63 10.16
CA LYS A 340 -9.28 16.36 9.44
C LYS A 340 -8.91 17.84 9.23
N LEU A 341 -8.35 18.47 10.25
CA LEU A 341 -7.91 19.86 10.19
C LEU A 341 -6.82 20.06 9.14
N ILE A 342 -5.79 19.23 9.15
CA ILE A 342 -4.70 19.30 8.17
C ILE A 342 -5.22 19.02 6.75
N ALA A 343 -6.10 18.03 6.59
CA ALA A 343 -6.72 17.74 5.30
C ALA A 343 -7.51 18.96 4.78
N GLN A 344 -8.23 19.67 5.64
CA GLN A 344 -8.95 20.90 5.30
C GLN A 344 -7.99 22.05 4.93
N VAL A 345 -6.92 22.25 5.71
CA VAL A 345 -5.90 23.29 5.44
C VAL A 345 -5.21 23.06 4.09
N GLU A 346 -4.84 21.82 3.80
CA GLU A 346 -4.19 21.42 2.55
C GLU A 346 -5.17 21.21 1.38
N GLN A 347 -6.48 21.42 1.61
CA GLN A 347 -7.53 21.20 0.60
C GLN A 347 -7.52 19.78 0.02
N VAL A 348 -7.28 18.79 0.86
CA VAL A 348 -7.22 17.36 0.54
C VAL A 348 -8.49 16.68 1.01
N ASN A 349 -9.13 15.88 0.13
CA ASN A 349 -10.26 15.05 0.54
C ASN A 349 -9.80 13.96 1.52
N LEU A 350 -10.63 13.61 2.51
CA LEU A 350 -10.32 12.53 3.46
C LEU A 350 -10.01 11.20 2.75
N ALA A 351 -10.67 10.91 1.63
CA ALA A 351 -10.34 9.76 0.80
C ALA A 351 -8.89 9.77 0.24
N GLN A 352 -8.22 10.92 0.24
CA GLN A 352 -6.83 11.09 -0.20
C GLN A 352 -5.83 11.10 0.97
N THR A 353 -6.29 10.85 2.19
CA THR A 353 -5.44 10.80 3.38
C THR A 353 -5.00 9.38 3.71
N ILE A 354 -3.89 9.27 4.42
CA ILE A 354 -3.32 8.03 4.93
C ILE A 354 -3.04 8.25 6.41
N ALA A 355 -3.34 7.26 7.25
CA ALA A 355 -2.96 7.25 8.66
C ALA A 355 -2.21 5.96 8.98
N VAL A 356 -1.11 6.07 9.71
CA VAL A 356 -0.26 4.94 10.11
C VAL A 356 0.01 5.01 11.59
N GLY A 357 -0.26 3.94 12.34
CA GLY A 357 -0.01 3.87 13.77
C GLY A 357 -0.07 2.44 14.29
N ASP A 358 0.43 2.21 15.52
CA ASP A 358 0.53 0.88 16.15
C ASP A 358 -0.45 0.67 17.31
N GLY A 359 -0.93 1.76 17.92
CA GLY A 359 -1.64 1.76 19.20
C GLY A 359 -3.14 1.93 19.09
N ALA A 360 -3.85 1.61 20.19
CA ALA A 360 -5.31 1.81 20.28
C ALA A 360 -5.70 3.29 20.19
N ASN A 361 -4.81 4.20 20.58
CA ASN A 361 -4.95 5.64 20.43
C ASN A 361 -4.90 6.11 18.95
N ASP A 362 -4.44 5.27 18.03
CA ASP A 362 -4.42 5.59 16.58
C ASP A 362 -5.69 5.15 15.86
N LEU A 363 -6.48 4.26 16.45
CA LEU A 363 -7.69 3.73 15.81
C LEU A 363 -8.66 4.82 15.32
N PRO A 364 -8.93 5.90 16.06
CA PRO A 364 -9.80 6.98 15.54
C PRO A 364 -9.22 7.65 14.29
N MET A 365 -7.91 7.92 14.26
CA MET A 365 -7.22 8.49 13.11
C MET A 365 -7.20 7.52 11.92
N ILE A 366 -6.91 6.24 12.19
CA ILE A 366 -6.89 5.16 11.19
C ILE A 366 -8.27 4.97 10.55
N ALA A 367 -9.34 5.04 11.34
CA ALA A 367 -10.72 4.89 10.84
C ALA A 367 -11.19 6.05 9.96
N GLU A 368 -10.73 7.28 10.23
CA GLU A 368 -11.11 8.48 9.47
C GLU A 368 -10.33 8.61 8.15
N ALA A 369 -9.16 8.03 8.05
CA ALA A 369 -8.32 8.15 6.86
C ALA A 369 -8.86 7.33 5.67
N GLY A 370 -8.64 7.83 4.45
CA GLY A 370 -8.93 7.09 3.23
C GLY A 370 -8.13 5.79 3.10
N LEU A 371 -6.96 5.71 3.76
CA LEU A 371 -6.19 4.48 3.97
C LEU A 371 -5.62 4.48 5.39
N GLY A 372 -6.22 3.69 6.26
CA GLY A 372 -5.72 3.46 7.61
C GLY A 372 -4.88 2.19 7.67
N ILE A 373 -3.67 2.27 8.21
CA ILE A 373 -2.71 1.18 8.29
C ILE A 373 -2.28 0.97 9.74
N ALA A 374 -2.52 -0.23 10.27
CA ALA A 374 -1.96 -0.68 11.53
C ALA A 374 -0.53 -1.20 11.27
N PHE A 375 0.47 -0.54 11.85
CA PHE A 375 1.88 -0.87 11.63
C PHE A 375 2.47 -1.54 12.87
N HIS A 376 2.96 -2.79 12.73
CA HIS A 376 3.49 -3.61 13.85
C HIS A 376 2.59 -3.58 15.08
N ALA A 377 1.29 -3.50 14.85
CA ALA A 377 0.31 -3.12 15.83
C ALA A 377 0.01 -4.23 16.85
N LYS A 378 -0.45 -3.80 18.01
CA LYS A 378 -0.94 -4.70 19.06
C LYS A 378 -2.17 -5.50 18.59
N PRO A 379 -2.42 -6.71 19.12
CA PRO A 379 -3.48 -7.61 18.62
C PRO A 379 -4.86 -6.96 18.50
N ARG A 380 -5.24 -6.11 19.46
CA ARG A 380 -6.51 -5.39 19.47
C ARG A 380 -6.63 -4.42 18.27
N VAL A 381 -5.55 -3.74 17.95
CA VAL A 381 -5.51 -2.79 16.81
C VAL A 381 -5.55 -3.54 15.50
N LYS A 382 -4.80 -4.63 15.38
CA LYS A 382 -4.84 -5.51 14.20
C LYS A 382 -6.25 -6.00 13.90
N ALA A 383 -7.00 -6.43 14.91
CA ALA A 383 -8.36 -6.94 14.74
C ALA A 383 -9.36 -5.89 14.24
N THR A 384 -9.09 -4.60 14.45
CA THR A 384 -9.98 -3.48 14.08
C THR A 384 -9.57 -2.81 12.77
N ALA A 385 -8.27 -2.75 12.47
CA ALA A 385 -7.75 -2.07 11.30
C ALA A 385 -8.06 -2.85 10.00
N GLN A 386 -8.36 -2.12 8.93
CA GLN A 386 -8.63 -2.72 7.62
C GLN A 386 -7.35 -3.18 6.89
N GLN A 387 -6.23 -2.56 7.18
CA GLN A 387 -4.92 -2.83 6.57
C GLN A 387 -3.88 -2.98 7.66
N SER A 388 -2.93 -3.89 7.48
CA SER A 388 -1.83 -4.05 8.43
C SER A 388 -0.51 -4.37 7.75
N ILE A 389 0.58 -3.90 8.38
CA ILE A 389 1.96 -4.23 8.04
C ILE A 389 2.63 -4.70 9.34
N ASN A 390 3.10 -5.96 9.37
CA ASN A 390 3.68 -6.57 10.57
C ASN A 390 5.00 -7.31 10.31
N ASN A 391 5.30 -7.62 9.04
CA ASN A 391 6.39 -8.53 8.68
C ASN A 391 7.51 -7.82 7.90
N ILE A 392 7.26 -6.59 7.48
CA ILE A 392 8.21 -5.77 6.71
C ILE A 392 8.33 -4.37 7.31
N GLY A 393 9.28 -3.59 6.82
CA GLY A 393 9.49 -2.22 7.23
C GLY A 393 8.39 -1.25 6.78
N LEU A 394 8.47 -0.03 7.29
CA LEU A 394 7.48 1.03 7.06
C LEU A 394 7.31 1.41 5.58
N ASP A 395 8.33 1.20 4.76
CA ASP A 395 8.28 1.40 3.32
C ASP A 395 7.36 0.40 2.57
N GLY A 396 6.83 -0.61 3.25
CA GLY A 396 5.71 -1.42 2.77
C GLY A 396 4.48 -0.61 2.39
N VAL A 397 4.28 0.55 3.03
CA VAL A 397 3.23 1.52 2.70
C VAL A 397 3.28 1.92 1.22
N LEU A 398 4.46 2.06 0.63
CA LEU A 398 4.61 2.43 -0.79
C LEU A 398 3.88 1.47 -1.73
N TYR A 399 3.92 0.17 -1.44
CA TYR A 399 3.24 -0.83 -2.27
C TYR A 399 1.72 -0.79 -2.10
N PHE A 400 1.22 -0.44 -0.91
CA PHE A 400 -0.21 -0.20 -0.69
C PHE A 400 -0.72 1.03 -1.45
N LEU A 401 0.17 1.99 -1.71
CA LEU A 401 -0.09 3.15 -2.57
C LEU A 401 0.05 2.85 -4.07
N GLY A 402 0.48 1.63 -4.44
CA GLY A 402 0.65 1.21 -5.81
C GLY A 402 1.98 1.60 -6.46
N PHE A 403 2.97 2.02 -5.67
CA PHE A 403 4.32 2.25 -6.19
C PHE A 403 4.99 0.93 -6.56
N LYS A 404 5.76 0.96 -7.65
CA LYS A 404 6.63 -0.14 -8.07
C LYS A 404 8.08 0.28 -7.92
N ASP A 405 8.95 -0.67 -7.59
CA ASP A 405 10.39 -0.39 -7.52
C ASP A 405 10.94 0.17 -8.84
N SER A 406 10.38 -0.27 -9.98
CA SER A 406 10.77 0.28 -11.30
C SER A 406 10.47 1.76 -11.49
N TYR A 407 9.46 2.31 -10.78
CA TYR A 407 9.13 3.74 -10.84
C TYR A 407 10.05 4.59 -9.95
N LEU A 408 10.64 3.95 -8.95
CA LEU A 408 11.46 4.64 -7.96
C LEU A 408 12.93 4.76 -8.37
N GLY A 409 13.31 4.17 -9.51
CA GLY A 409 14.68 4.17 -10.01
C GLY A 409 15.64 3.28 -9.20
N GLU A 410 15.10 2.39 -8.39
CA GLU A 410 15.85 1.52 -7.46
C GLU A 410 16.24 0.17 -8.07
N GLN A 411 16.18 0.05 -9.40
CA GLN A 411 16.62 -1.18 -10.07
C GLN A 411 18.10 -1.43 -9.81
N GLY A 412 18.41 -2.33 -8.90
CA GLY A 412 19.75 -2.87 -8.68
C GLY A 412 20.66 -2.10 -7.73
N LYS A 413 20.18 -1.15 -6.95
CA LYS A 413 20.93 -0.47 -5.89
C LYS A 413 20.23 -0.60 -4.53
N LEU A 414 20.11 -1.80 -4.04
CA LEU A 414 19.85 -2.13 -2.64
C LEU A 414 20.80 -3.24 -2.23
#